data_d5a617aae3cad1f04a337ff5c694a5b4
#
_entry.id   d5a617aae3cad1f04a337ff5c694a5b4
#
_cell.length_a   1.000
_cell.length_b   1.000
_cell.length_c   1.000
_cell.angle_alpha   90.00
_cell.angle_beta   90.00
_cell.angle_gamma   90.00
#
_symmetry.space_group_name_H-M   'P 1'
#
loop_
_entity.id
_entity.type
_entity.pdbx_description
1 polymer ?
#
loop_
_entity_poly.entity_id
_entity_poly.type
_entity_poly.pdbx_seq_one_letter_code
_entity_poly.pdbx_strand_id
1 'polypeptide(L)'
;MYKRQGFAHYQKLVEIVHSYDCRICAQLHQSDSNMLAMLKYVPGVLTKKISMEELRPLLNAEVAPYISKLSTRKIHKIINGFGEAAVLAVKAGFDMVQVHGDRMCGSFSSTVFNHRTDEYGGSAENRARFAVEAVKAIRSRLPEIPIDYKLAVRQEDPHYGNAGVVESELGIFVPLLTDAGVTSFHVTLANHSSLEDTIPPANHPYFKEQGCFLKFCDEVRRYTDKPITGVGGLNQPDFVEQQLASGRITCAAMSRQLLADPEWPNKVASGQIKEIHRCVRCNKKCLGGLQQHQGTHCIYEKV
;
A
#
# COMPACT_ATOMS: atom_id res chain seq x y z
N MET A 1 12.67 18.41 2.92
CA MET A 1 12.72 19.73 2.28
C MET A 1 12.03 19.62 0.91
N TYR A 2 10.78 20.03 0.81
CA TYR A 2 10.05 20.08 -0.46
C TYR A 2 10.66 21.19 -1.30
N LYS A 3 11.28 20.82 -2.41
CA LYS A 3 11.69 21.81 -3.40
C LYS A 3 10.39 22.45 -3.94
N ARG A 4 10.34 23.79 -4.04
CA ARG A 4 9.19 24.53 -4.59
C ARG A 4 8.69 23.96 -5.92
N GLN A 5 9.59 23.46 -6.75
CA GLN A 5 9.28 22.77 -8.02
C GLN A 5 8.47 21.48 -7.83
N GLY A 6 8.75 20.65 -6.83
CA GLY A 6 8.00 19.41 -6.57
C GLY A 6 6.54 19.70 -6.16
N PHE A 7 6.32 20.74 -5.37
CA PHE A 7 4.97 21.14 -4.97
C PHE A 7 4.12 21.61 -6.17
N ALA A 8 4.69 22.42 -7.06
CA ALA A 8 4.01 22.88 -8.28
C ALA A 8 3.65 21.69 -9.23
N HIS A 9 4.48 20.66 -9.29
CA HIS A 9 4.16 19.46 -10.08
C HIS A 9 2.95 18.70 -9.50
N TYR A 10 2.83 18.61 -8.17
CA TYR A 10 1.65 18.00 -7.55
C TYR A 10 0.39 18.83 -7.82
N GLN A 11 0.45 20.16 -7.73
CA GLN A 11 -0.68 21.03 -8.07
C GLN A 11 -1.12 20.79 -9.52
N LYS A 12 -0.19 20.80 -10.46
CA LYS A 12 -0.50 20.55 -11.88
C LYS A 12 -1.11 19.16 -12.09
N LEU A 13 -0.61 18.13 -11.39
CA LEU A 13 -1.20 16.78 -11.46
C LEU A 13 -2.65 16.79 -10.96
N VAL A 14 -2.91 17.44 -9.84
CA VAL A 14 -4.26 17.57 -9.27
C VAL A 14 -5.19 18.30 -10.26
N GLU A 15 -4.76 19.42 -10.81
CA GLU A 15 -5.52 20.19 -11.82
C GLU A 15 -5.90 19.32 -13.03
N ILE A 16 -4.96 18.52 -13.54
CA ILE A 16 -5.22 17.60 -14.66
C ILE A 16 -6.28 16.57 -14.27
N VAL A 17 -6.13 15.91 -13.11
CA VAL A 17 -7.09 14.89 -12.66
C VAL A 17 -8.48 15.48 -12.45
N HIS A 18 -8.57 16.64 -11.82
CA HIS A 18 -9.83 17.33 -11.58
C HIS A 18 -10.51 17.81 -12.89
N SER A 19 -9.75 18.10 -13.95
CA SER A 19 -10.32 18.46 -15.24
C SER A 19 -11.13 17.34 -15.92
N TYR A 20 -10.96 16.10 -15.44
CA TYR A 20 -11.74 14.93 -15.85
C TYR A 20 -12.82 14.52 -14.82
N ASP A 21 -13.19 15.41 -13.89
CA ASP A 21 -14.12 15.14 -12.79
C ASP A 21 -13.73 13.94 -11.93
N CYS A 22 -12.42 13.67 -11.83
CA CYS A 22 -11.87 12.59 -11.02
C CYS A 22 -11.31 13.12 -9.70
N ARG A 23 -11.39 12.32 -8.64
CA ARG A 23 -10.76 12.62 -7.35
C ARG A 23 -9.37 12.03 -7.29
N ILE A 24 -8.49 12.66 -6.50
CA ILE A 24 -7.12 12.23 -6.35
C ILE A 24 -6.71 12.09 -4.88
N CYS A 25 -6.07 10.97 -4.56
CA CYS A 25 -5.59 10.64 -3.22
C CYS A 25 -4.07 10.72 -3.14
N ALA A 26 -3.53 11.37 -2.10
CA ALA A 26 -2.11 11.35 -1.80
C ALA A 26 -1.76 10.19 -0.86
N GLN A 27 -0.95 9.23 -1.30
CA GLN A 27 -0.44 8.20 -0.41
C GLN A 27 0.75 8.73 0.39
N LEU A 28 0.60 8.74 1.72
CA LEU A 28 1.64 9.14 2.68
C LEU A 28 2.45 7.91 3.09
N HIS A 29 3.75 7.96 2.85
CA HIS A 29 4.66 6.85 3.03
C HIS A 29 5.89 7.24 3.81
N GLN A 30 6.31 6.40 4.75
CA GLN A 30 7.60 6.43 5.41
C GLN A 30 8.32 5.10 5.20
N SER A 31 9.54 5.17 4.69
CA SER A 31 10.37 3.97 4.55
C SER A 31 10.80 3.42 5.91
N ASP A 32 10.78 2.12 6.04
CA ASP A 32 11.32 1.34 7.14
C ASP A 32 12.77 0.88 6.89
N SER A 33 13.35 1.31 5.76
CA SER A 33 14.71 0.98 5.40
C SER A 33 15.73 1.79 6.22
N ASN A 34 16.73 1.09 6.75
CA ASN A 34 17.85 1.73 7.40
C ASN A 34 18.87 2.25 6.35
N MET A 35 18.80 3.55 6.04
CA MET A 35 19.68 4.17 5.04
C MET A 35 21.17 3.99 5.34
N LEU A 36 21.58 4.01 6.61
CA LEU A 36 22.98 3.79 6.99
C LEU A 36 23.42 2.34 6.77
N ALA A 37 22.52 1.38 7.09
CA ALA A 37 22.79 -0.02 6.82
C ALA A 37 22.84 -0.33 5.31
N MET A 38 22.08 0.39 4.50
CA MET A 38 22.16 0.25 3.03
C MET A 38 23.55 0.58 2.48
N LEU A 39 24.25 1.55 3.06
CA LEU A 39 25.58 1.98 2.58
C LEU A 39 26.61 0.83 2.59
N LYS A 40 26.47 -0.14 3.51
CA LYS A 40 27.40 -1.30 3.58
C LYS A 40 27.29 -2.21 2.34
N TYR A 41 26.15 -2.21 1.65
CA TYR A 41 25.91 -3.04 0.46
C TYR A 41 26.30 -2.34 -0.85
N VAL A 42 26.47 -1.01 -0.84
CA VAL A 42 26.79 -0.22 -2.04
C VAL A 42 28.03 -0.73 -2.78
N PRO A 43 29.17 -1.05 -2.13
CA PRO A 43 30.34 -1.59 -2.84
C PRO A 43 30.04 -2.92 -3.54
N GLY A 44 29.27 -3.81 -2.90
CA GLY A 44 28.87 -5.10 -3.48
C GLY A 44 27.99 -4.94 -4.73
N VAL A 45 27.06 -4.00 -4.69
CA VAL A 45 26.18 -3.68 -5.83
C VAL A 45 26.98 -3.04 -6.97
N LEU A 46 27.83 -2.06 -6.68
CA LEU A 46 28.67 -1.39 -7.69
C LEU A 46 29.65 -2.35 -8.36
N THR A 47 30.20 -3.29 -7.63
CA THR A 47 31.09 -4.33 -8.17
C THR A 47 30.36 -5.52 -8.76
N LYS A 48 29.02 -5.50 -8.81
CA LYS A 48 28.16 -6.60 -9.27
C LYS A 48 28.35 -7.91 -8.50
N LYS A 49 28.90 -7.87 -7.29
CA LYS A 49 29.00 -9.03 -6.38
C LYS A 49 27.71 -9.31 -5.64
N ILE A 50 26.77 -8.34 -5.57
CA ILE A 50 25.43 -8.44 -5.02
C ILE A 50 24.45 -8.03 -6.11
N SER A 51 23.59 -8.92 -6.54
CA SER A 51 22.50 -8.63 -7.46
C SER A 51 21.38 -7.88 -6.77
N MET A 52 20.47 -7.23 -7.52
CA MET A 52 19.30 -6.56 -6.96
C MET A 52 18.32 -7.55 -6.30
N GLU A 53 18.33 -8.81 -6.74
CA GLU A 53 17.52 -9.87 -6.16
C GLU A 53 18.09 -10.29 -4.78
N GLU A 54 19.41 -10.47 -4.67
CA GLU A 54 20.08 -10.76 -3.39
C GLU A 54 20.05 -9.56 -2.42
N LEU A 55 20.03 -8.33 -2.93
CA LEU A 55 19.99 -7.13 -2.10
C LEU A 55 18.68 -7.04 -1.30
N ARG A 56 17.55 -7.45 -1.87
CA ARG A 56 16.24 -7.35 -1.22
C ARG A 56 16.16 -8.10 0.11
N PRO A 57 16.51 -9.39 0.21
CA PRO A 57 16.56 -10.10 1.49
C PRO A 57 17.51 -9.46 2.51
N LEU A 58 18.66 -8.96 2.04
CA LEU A 58 19.64 -8.29 2.91
C LEU A 58 19.08 -7.00 3.52
N LEU A 59 18.38 -6.19 2.72
CA LEU A 59 17.72 -4.98 3.22
C LEU A 59 16.55 -5.31 4.14
N ASN A 60 15.80 -6.36 3.83
CA ASN A 60 14.69 -6.82 4.66
C ASN A 60 15.15 -7.29 6.04
N ALA A 61 16.30 -7.96 6.13
CA ALA A 61 16.90 -8.38 7.40
C ALA A 61 17.29 -7.18 8.31
N GLU A 62 17.49 -5.98 7.75
CA GLU A 62 17.82 -4.77 8.52
C GLU A 62 16.58 -4.08 9.11
N VAL A 63 15.36 -4.48 8.73
CA VAL A 63 14.12 -3.81 9.17
C VAL A 63 13.90 -4.02 10.67
N ALA A 64 13.92 -5.25 11.16
CA ALA A 64 13.70 -5.54 12.57
C ALA A 64 14.72 -4.87 13.50
N PRO A 65 16.05 -4.94 13.24
CA PRO A 65 17.02 -4.18 14.00
C PRO A 65 16.81 -2.65 13.96
N TYR A 66 16.37 -2.12 12.81
CA TYR A 66 16.10 -0.69 12.67
C TYR A 66 14.90 -0.25 13.51
N ILE A 67 13.76 -0.96 13.40
CA ILE A 67 12.55 -0.70 14.20
C ILE A 67 12.86 -0.77 15.69
N SER A 68 13.59 -1.79 16.14
CA SER A 68 13.92 -2.00 17.54
C SER A 68 14.82 -0.90 18.13
N LYS A 69 15.70 -0.29 17.30
CA LYS A 69 16.63 0.77 17.72
C LYS A 69 16.09 2.19 17.59
N LEU A 70 14.90 2.38 17.01
CA LEU A 70 14.30 3.72 16.91
C LEU A 70 13.98 4.25 18.31
N SER A 71 14.51 5.43 18.64
CA SER A 71 14.13 6.12 19.88
C SER A 71 12.70 6.66 19.78
N THR A 72 11.99 6.73 20.89
CA THR A 72 10.63 7.30 21.00
C THR A 72 10.59 8.73 20.41
N ARG A 73 11.63 9.54 20.68
CA ARG A 73 11.76 10.87 20.07
C ARG A 73 11.77 10.83 18.53
N LYS A 74 12.43 9.85 17.94
CA LYS A 74 12.45 9.67 16.47
C LYS A 74 11.10 9.18 15.96
N ILE A 75 10.46 8.28 16.67
CA ILE A 75 9.10 7.79 16.39
C ILE A 75 8.12 8.98 16.34
N HIS A 76 8.06 9.80 17.38
CA HIS A 76 7.20 10.99 17.43
C HIS A 76 7.49 11.99 16.28
N LYS A 77 8.79 12.16 15.91
CA LYS A 77 9.14 13.00 14.77
C LYS A 77 8.57 12.45 13.45
N ILE A 78 8.61 11.14 13.26
CA ILE A 78 8.04 10.49 12.06
C ILE A 78 6.53 10.64 12.06
N ILE A 79 5.86 10.37 13.17
CA ILE A 79 4.41 10.51 13.36
C ILE A 79 3.96 11.94 13.02
N ASN A 80 4.63 12.95 13.57
CA ASN A 80 4.37 14.35 13.23
C ASN A 80 4.54 14.63 11.73
N GLY A 81 5.50 13.99 11.08
CA GLY A 81 5.73 14.10 9.65
C GLY A 81 4.56 13.64 8.79
N PHE A 82 3.77 12.65 9.23
CA PHE A 82 2.53 12.26 8.54
C PHE A 82 1.51 13.41 8.52
N GLY A 83 1.31 14.07 9.68
CA GLY A 83 0.41 15.23 9.75
C GLY A 83 0.88 16.41 8.89
N GLU A 84 2.18 16.71 8.89
CA GLU A 84 2.77 17.76 8.06
C GLU A 84 2.63 17.44 6.56
N ALA A 85 2.88 16.20 6.16
CA ALA A 85 2.75 15.74 4.78
C ALA A 85 1.30 15.81 4.31
N ALA A 86 0.33 15.44 5.16
CA ALA A 86 -1.09 15.56 4.85
C ALA A 86 -1.51 17.02 4.59
N VAL A 87 -1.06 17.95 5.42
CA VAL A 87 -1.33 19.40 5.21
C VAL A 87 -0.76 19.85 3.87
N LEU A 88 0.42 19.39 3.48
CA LEU A 88 1.01 19.75 2.18
C LEU A 88 0.22 19.12 1.02
N ALA A 89 -0.26 17.89 1.16
CA ALA A 89 -1.10 17.24 0.14
C ALA A 89 -2.41 18.03 -0.08
N VAL A 90 -3.10 18.39 0.99
CA VAL A 90 -4.34 19.22 0.89
C VAL A 90 -4.05 20.59 0.28
N LYS A 91 -2.95 21.23 0.66
CA LYS A 91 -2.54 22.50 0.03
C LYS A 91 -2.22 22.36 -1.47
N ALA A 92 -1.80 21.21 -1.91
CA ALA A 92 -1.61 20.91 -3.33
C ALA A 92 -2.93 20.59 -4.06
N GLY A 93 -4.05 20.42 -3.33
CA GLY A 93 -5.39 20.20 -3.88
C GLY A 93 -5.85 18.74 -3.85
N PHE A 94 -5.12 17.82 -3.22
CA PHE A 94 -5.58 16.44 -3.07
C PHE A 94 -6.87 16.35 -2.25
N ASP A 95 -7.82 15.53 -2.70
CA ASP A 95 -9.14 15.35 -2.09
C ASP A 95 -9.12 14.49 -0.83
N MET A 96 -8.15 13.58 -0.71
CA MET A 96 -7.99 12.68 0.42
C MET A 96 -6.52 12.29 0.59
N VAL A 97 -6.21 11.71 1.73
CA VAL A 97 -4.90 11.12 2.00
C VAL A 97 -5.03 9.64 2.35
N GLN A 98 -4.04 8.85 1.94
CA GLN A 98 -3.95 7.44 2.31
C GLN A 98 -2.70 7.22 3.16
N VAL A 99 -2.86 6.64 4.34
CA VAL A 99 -1.73 6.18 5.15
C VAL A 99 -1.29 4.81 4.65
N HIS A 100 -0.02 4.69 4.26
CA HIS A 100 0.53 3.43 3.75
C HIS A 100 0.87 2.47 4.89
N GLY A 101 -0.02 1.54 5.16
CA GLY A 101 0.07 0.55 6.24
C GLY A 101 0.99 -0.64 5.96
N ASP A 102 1.79 -0.60 4.88
CA ASP A 102 2.71 -1.67 4.52
C ASP A 102 4.12 -1.41 5.09
N ARG A 103 4.77 -0.26 4.79
CA ARG A 103 6.16 -0.01 5.18
C ARG A 103 6.28 0.28 6.68
N MET A 104 6.67 1.48 7.08
CA MET A 104 6.91 1.81 8.50
C MET A 104 5.72 1.41 9.40
N CYS A 105 4.48 1.75 9.03
CA CYS A 105 3.30 1.33 9.79
C CYS A 105 3.17 -0.19 9.85
N GLY A 106 3.34 -0.88 8.71
CA GLY A 106 3.25 -2.33 8.62
C GLY A 106 4.37 -3.05 9.38
N SER A 107 5.57 -2.48 9.40
CA SER A 107 6.69 -3.02 10.17
C SER A 107 6.46 -2.87 11.68
N PHE A 108 5.87 -1.75 12.15
CA PHE A 108 5.47 -1.61 13.54
C PHE A 108 4.33 -2.57 13.93
N SER A 109 3.39 -2.82 13.04
CA SER A 109 2.26 -3.73 13.27
C SER A 109 2.66 -5.20 13.31
N SER A 110 3.72 -5.55 12.58
CA SER A 110 4.13 -6.95 12.35
C SER A 110 4.95 -7.53 13.50
N THR A 111 4.58 -8.70 14.00
CA THR A 111 5.40 -9.49 14.94
C THR A 111 6.70 -10.01 14.31
N VAL A 112 6.79 -10.03 12.97
CA VAL A 112 8.00 -10.44 12.24
C VAL A 112 9.10 -9.38 12.34
N PHE A 113 8.73 -8.09 12.37
CA PHE A 113 9.68 -6.98 12.38
C PHE A 113 9.75 -6.23 13.69
N ASN A 114 8.65 -6.16 14.46
CA ASN A 114 8.59 -5.40 15.68
C ASN A 114 8.88 -6.26 16.92
N HIS A 115 10.14 -6.25 17.33
CA HIS A 115 10.59 -6.92 18.55
C HIS A 115 10.79 -5.95 19.72
N ARG A 116 10.10 -4.80 19.71
CA ARG A 116 10.16 -3.81 20.79
C ARG A 116 9.44 -4.31 22.03
N THR A 117 9.90 -3.86 23.19
CA THR A 117 9.33 -4.19 24.51
C THR A 117 8.77 -2.95 25.21
N ASP A 118 8.76 -1.81 24.54
CA ASP A 118 8.18 -0.56 25.01
C ASP A 118 6.72 -0.39 24.53
N GLU A 119 6.16 0.80 24.73
CA GLU A 119 4.79 1.16 24.35
C GLU A 119 4.44 1.03 22.86
N TYR A 120 5.44 0.80 21.97
CA TYR A 120 5.27 0.58 20.54
C TYR A 120 5.46 -0.89 20.13
N GLY A 121 5.58 -1.84 21.07
CA GLY A 121 5.79 -3.24 20.77
C GLY A 121 5.17 -4.20 21.80
N GLY A 122 5.35 -5.49 21.61
CA GLY A 122 4.73 -6.51 22.43
C GLY A 122 3.27 -6.79 22.03
N SER A 123 2.27 -6.26 22.77
CA SER A 123 0.86 -6.52 22.48
C SER A 123 0.38 -5.93 21.14
N ALA A 124 -0.72 -6.43 20.61
CA ALA A 124 -1.33 -5.93 19.37
C ALA A 124 -1.68 -4.44 19.46
N GLU A 125 -2.20 -3.99 20.61
CA GLU A 125 -2.54 -2.59 20.89
C GLU A 125 -1.29 -1.69 20.83
N ASN A 126 -0.19 -2.14 21.41
CA ASN A 126 1.08 -1.42 21.37
C ASN A 126 1.67 -1.38 19.97
N ARG A 127 1.57 -2.47 19.20
CA ARG A 127 2.01 -2.50 17.81
C ARG A 127 1.13 -1.65 16.88
N ALA A 128 -0.15 -1.46 17.21
CA ALA A 128 -1.06 -0.55 16.50
C ALA A 128 -0.75 0.92 16.77
N ARG A 129 -0.15 1.26 17.92
CA ARG A 129 0.06 2.63 18.40
C ARG A 129 0.71 3.56 17.38
N PHE A 130 1.76 3.12 16.70
CA PHE A 130 2.43 3.94 15.68
C PHE A 130 1.47 4.38 14.57
N ALA A 131 0.68 3.47 14.01
CA ALA A 131 -0.28 3.76 12.95
C ALA A 131 -1.43 4.63 13.45
N VAL A 132 -1.97 4.32 14.64
CA VAL A 132 -3.02 5.09 15.32
C VAL A 132 -2.57 6.54 15.55
N GLU A 133 -1.38 6.76 16.06
CA GLU A 133 -0.84 8.10 16.32
C GLU A 133 -0.54 8.85 15.01
N ALA A 134 -0.10 8.17 13.94
CA ALA A 134 0.06 8.77 12.63
C ALA A 134 -1.28 9.27 12.07
N VAL A 135 -2.35 8.48 12.17
CA VAL A 135 -3.71 8.88 11.78
C VAL A 135 -4.19 10.05 12.64
N LYS A 136 -4.02 10.01 13.96
CA LYS A 136 -4.38 11.10 14.88
C LYS A 136 -3.60 12.38 14.57
N ALA A 137 -2.32 12.30 14.19
CA ALA A 137 -1.52 13.45 13.80
C ALA A 137 -2.02 14.13 12.51
N ILE A 138 -2.63 13.37 11.59
CA ILE A 138 -3.32 13.90 10.42
C ILE A 138 -4.64 14.53 10.86
N ARG A 139 -5.48 13.79 11.58
CA ARG A 139 -6.83 14.22 11.99
C ARG A 139 -6.82 15.51 12.83
N SER A 140 -5.83 15.65 13.73
CA SER A 140 -5.68 16.86 14.55
C SER A 140 -5.40 18.14 13.74
N ARG A 141 -4.80 18.01 12.54
CA ARG A 141 -4.48 19.13 11.65
C ARG A 141 -5.54 19.37 10.59
N LEU A 142 -6.24 18.29 10.21
CA LEU A 142 -7.21 18.26 9.11
C LEU A 142 -8.45 17.47 9.57
N PRO A 143 -9.36 18.11 10.34
CA PRO A 143 -10.49 17.42 10.95
C PRO A 143 -11.43 16.73 9.94
N GLU A 144 -11.58 17.29 8.73
CA GLU A 144 -12.58 16.84 7.75
C GLU A 144 -12.01 16.04 6.58
N ILE A 145 -10.67 15.97 6.42
CA ILE A 145 -10.08 15.27 5.27
C ILE A 145 -10.41 13.77 5.34
N PRO A 146 -10.87 13.13 4.26
CA PRO A 146 -10.96 11.68 4.20
C PRO A 146 -9.58 11.05 4.38
N ILE A 147 -9.48 10.06 5.28
CA ILE A 147 -8.26 9.30 5.54
C ILE A 147 -8.52 7.85 5.20
N ASP A 148 -7.94 7.39 4.11
CA ASP A 148 -7.88 5.98 3.77
C ASP A 148 -6.67 5.32 4.45
N TYR A 149 -6.84 4.12 4.96
CA TYR A 149 -5.73 3.33 5.50
C TYR A 149 -5.48 2.11 4.63
N LYS A 150 -4.32 2.07 3.96
CA LYS A 150 -3.94 0.88 3.19
C LYS A 150 -3.50 -0.22 4.15
N LEU A 151 -4.46 -1.04 4.54
CA LEU A 151 -4.29 -2.11 5.51
C LEU A 151 -3.63 -3.32 4.86
N ALA A 152 -2.37 -3.56 5.21
CA ALA A 152 -1.66 -4.75 4.85
C ALA A 152 -2.02 -5.89 5.82
N VAL A 153 -2.64 -6.94 5.30
CA VAL A 153 -2.99 -8.14 6.05
C VAL A 153 -2.01 -9.24 5.72
N ARG A 154 -1.55 -10.00 6.70
CA ARG A 154 -0.74 -11.19 6.51
C ARG A 154 -1.46 -12.44 6.99
N GLN A 155 -1.25 -13.53 6.31
CA GLN A 155 -1.84 -14.83 6.58
C GLN A 155 -0.82 -15.73 7.26
N GLU A 156 -1.23 -16.50 8.27
CA GLU A 156 -0.34 -17.40 8.99
C GLU A 156 -0.36 -18.83 8.42
N ASP A 157 -1.51 -19.32 7.96
CA ASP A 157 -1.65 -20.65 7.42
C ASP A 157 -2.44 -20.66 6.08
N PRO A 158 -1.83 -21.01 4.95
CA PRO A 158 -0.37 -21.05 4.75
C PRO A 158 0.25 -19.67 4.92
N HIS A 159 1.51 -19.61 5.35
CA HIS A 159 2.17 -18.35 5.66
C HIS A 159 2.45 -17.51 4.41
N TYR A 160 1.81 -16.33 4.33
CA TYR A 160 2.04 -15.31 3.32
C TYR A 160 2.04 -13.91 3.94
N GLY A 161 3.02 -13.10 3.51
CA GLY A 161 3.22 -11.76 4.05
C GLY A 161 4.16 -11.74 5.25
N ASN A 162 4.78 -10.59 5.48
CA ASN A 162 5.65 -10.37 6.64
C ASN A 162 5.50 -8.99 7.26
N ALA A 163 4.79 -8.08 6.58
CA ALA A 163 4.46 -6.75 7.09
C ALA A 163 2.95 -6.61 7.29
N GLY A 164 2.55 -5.72 8.18
CA GLY A 164 1.13 -5.47 8.48
C GLY A 164 0.59 -6.38 9.58
N VAL A 165 -0.71 -6.48 9.61
CA VAL A 165 -1.50 -7.09 10.68
C VAL A 165 -1.80 -8.54 10.33
N VAL A 166 -1.61 -9.46 11.26
CA VAL A 166 -2.07 -10.85 11.10
C VAL A 166 -3.59 -10.93 11.19
N GLU A 167 -4.18 -11.86 10.43
CA GLU A 167 -5.66 -12.00 10.36
C GLU A 167 -6.32 -12.08 11.74
N SER A 168 -5.71 -12.81 12.67
CA SER A 168 -6.23 -13.00 14.04
C SER A 168 -6.27 -11.73 14.90
N GLU A 169 -5.53 -10.67 14.53
CA GLU A 169 -5.45 -9.40 15.26
C GLU A 169 -6.27 -8.27 14.62
N LEU A 170 -6.95 -8.52 13.50
CA LEU A 170 -7.76 -7.50 12.81
C LEU A 170 -8.84 -6.90 13.72
N GLY A 171 -9.42 -7.70 14.63
CA GLY A 171 -10.39 -7.24 15.62
C GLY A 171 -9.86 -6.21 16.63
N ILE A 172 -8.53 -6.05 16.74
CA ILE A 172 -7.89 -5.04 17.57
C ILE A 172 -7.51 -3.83 16.70
N PHE A 173 -6.84 -4.07 15.58
CA PHE A 173 -6.29 -2.98 14.76
C PHE A 173 -7.37 -2.15 14.05
N VAL A 174 -8.39 -2.81 13.49
CA VAL A 174 -9.42 -2.11 12.67
C VAL A 174 -10.24 -1.14 13.52
N PRO A 175 -10.77 -1.51 14.70
CA PRO A 175 -11.44 -0.56 15.60
C PRO A 175 -10.53 0.60 16.03
N LEU A 176 -9.30 0.32 16.47
CA LEU A 176 -8.36 1.35 16.92
C LEU A 176 -8.04 2.38 15.82
N LEU A 177 -7.88 1.94 14.57
CA LEU A 177 -7.67 2.81 13.42
C LEU A 177 -8.93 3.61 13.07
N THR A 178 -10.11 3.00 13.15
CA THR A 178 -11.39 3.66 12.94
C THR A 178 -11.62 4.77 13.97
N ASP A 179 -11.40 4.49 15.25
CA ASP A 179 -11.51 5.45 16.35
C ASP A 179 -10.48 6.58 16.24
N ALA A 180 -9.31 6.31 15.66
CA ALA A 180 -8.31 7.34 15.38
C ALA A 180 -8.73 8.30 14.26
N GLY A 181 -9.72 7.94 13.44
CA GLY A 181 -10.28 8.77 12.39
C GLY A 181 -10.07 8.27 10.97
N VAL A 182 -9.75 6.99 10.76
CA VAL A 182 -9.78 6.36 9.43
C VAL A 182 -11.21 6.35 8.90
N THR A 183 -11.39 6.76 7.65
CA THR A 183 -12.69 6.84 6.97
C THR A 183 -12.94 5.74 5.95
N SER A 184 -11.89 5.05 5.50
CA SER A 184 -11.95 3.89 4.60
C SER A 184 -10.71 3.02 4.73
N PHE A 185 -10.81 1.77 4.28
CA PHE A 185 -9.71 0.82 4.26
C PHE A 185 -9.44 0.30 2.85
N HIS A 186 -8.19 0.35 2.39
CA HIS A 186 -7.71 -0.32 1.20
C HIS A 186 -6.99 -1.60 1.61
N VAL A 187 -7.64 -2.74 1.45
CA VAL A 187 -7.15 -4.01 2.00
C VAL A 187 -6.26 -4.75 0.99
N THR A 188 -5.09 -5.16 1.42
CA THR A 188 -4.09 -5.85 0.59
C THR A 188 -3.24 -6.82 1.42
N LEU A 189 -2.35 -7.55 0.75
CA LEU A 189 -1.27 -8.29 1.39
C LEU A 189 0.06 -7.57 1.18
N ALA A 190 0.97 -7.63 2.14
CA ALA A 190 2.33 -7.10 2.01
C ALA A 190 3.40 -8.12 2.38
N ASN A 191 4.37 -8.27 1.50
CA ASN A 191 5.57 -9.07 1.73
C ASN A 191 6.82 -8.29 1.27
N HIS A 192 7.64 -7.86 2.22
CA HIS A 192 8.86 -7.11 1.93
C HIS A 192 9.96 -8.00 1.30
N SER A 193 9.90 -9.31 1.54
CA SER A 193 10.85 -10.27 1.00
C SER A 193 10.48 -10.72 -0.42
N SER A 194 9.17 -10.78 -0.75
CA SER A 194 8.67 -11.25 -2.05
C SER A 194 7.68 -10.26 -2.66
N LEU A 195 8.04 -9.69 -3.81
CA LEU A 195 7.10 -8.88 -4.58
C LEU A 195 6.04 -9.74 -5.27
N GLU A 196 6.32 -11.00 -5.53
CA GLU A 196 5.36 -11.91 -6.18
C GLU A 196 4.15 -12.19 -5.30
N ASP A 197 4.32 -12.26 -3.98
CA ASP A 197 3.19 -12.40 -3.05
C ASP A 197 2.32 -11.14 -3.02
N THR A 198 2.94 -9.96 -3.07
CA THR A 198 2.23 -8.67 -3.07
C THR A 198 1.62 -8.33 -4.44
N ILE A 199 2.28 -8.75 -5.52
CA ILE A 199 1.88 -8.52 -6.93
C ILE A 199 1.81 -9.86 -7.65
N PRO A 200 0.89 -10.76 -7.28
CA PRO A 200 0.94 -12.15 -7.70
C PRO A 200 0.80 -12.30 -9.22
N PRO A 201 1.68 -13.08 -9.85
CA PRO A 201 1.54 -13.49 -11.25
C PRO A 201 0.37 -14.48 -11.42
N ALA A 202 -0.01 -14.75 -12.67
CA ALA A 202 -1.11 -15.69 -12.96
C ALA A 202 -0.83 -17.13 -12.50
N ASN A 203 0.44 -17.51 -12.43
CA ASN A 203 0.90 -18.84 -11.98
C ASN A 203 1.33 -18.87 -10.51
N HIS A 204 1.00 -17.84 -9.71
CA HIS A 204 1.30 -17.86 -8.29
C HIS A 204 0.67 -19.09 -7.63
N PRO A 205 1.38 -19.84 -6.79
CA PRO A 205 0.87 -21.11 -6.26
C PRO A 205 -0.42 -20.98 -5.45
N TYR A 206 -0.61 -19.85 -4.77
CA TYR A 206 -1.77 -19.60 -3.92
C TYR A 206 -2.67 -18.45 -4.43
N PHE A 207 -2.11 -17.29 -4.78
CA PHE A 207 -2.87 -16.08 -5.19
C PHE A 207 -3.08 -15.99 -6.72
N LYS A 208 -3.41 -17.10 -7.36
CA LYS A 208 -3.61 -17.17 -8.81
C LYS A 208 -4.97 -16.67 -9.30
N GLU A 209 -5.99 -16.69 -8.45
CA GLU A 209 -7.36 -16.32 -8.83
C GLU A 209 -7.55 -14.80 -8.89
N GLN A 210 -8.54 -14.36 -9.65
CA GLN A 210 -8.99 -12.98 -9.62
C GLN A 210 -9.63 -12.66 -8.27
N GLY A 211 -9.38 -11.47 -7.73
CA GLY A 211 -9.84 -11.10 -6.40
C GLY A 211 -9.13 -11.84 -5.27
N CYS A 212 -7.89 -12.31 -5.50
CA CYS A 212 -7.16 -13.17 -4.56
C CYS A 212 -6.98 -12.61 -3.14
N PHE A 213 -7.11 -11.28 -2.96
CA PHE A 213 -7.03 -10.64 -1.64
C PHE A 213 -8.40 -10.25 -1.06
N LEU A 214 -9.50 -10.51 -1.78
CA LEU A 214 -10.85 -10.14 -1.30
C LEU A 214 -11.27 -10.89 -0.04
N LYS A 215 -10.72 -12.06 0.21
CA LYS A 215 -10.92 -12.79 1.47
C LYS A 215 -10.50 -11.97 2.70
N PHE A 216 -9.46 -11.15 2.57
CA PHE A 216 -9.04 -10.24 3.65
C PHE A 216 -10.03 -9.08 3.83
N CYS A 217 -10.73 -8.67 2.75
CA CYS A 217 -11.82 -7.71 2.86
C CYS A 217 -12.98 -8.27 3.69
N ASP A 218 -13.29 -9.56 3.51
CA ASP A 218 -14.33 -10.26 4.28
C ASP A 218 -13.99 -10.27 5.78
N GLU A 219 -12.74 -10.53 6.13
CA GLU A 219 -12.27 -10.51 7.52
C GLU A 219 -12.32 -9.09 8.11
N VAL A 220 -11.84 -8.07 7.38
CA VAL A 220 -11.88 -6.67 7.83
C VAL A 220 -13.32 -6.20 8.03
N ARG A 221 -14.25 -6.61 7.16
CA ARG A 221 -15.68 -6.24 7.23
C ARG A 221 -16.33 -6.65 8.56
N ARG A 222 -15.84 -7.66 9.23
CA ARG A 222 -16.35 -8.08 10.54
C ARG A 222 -16.19 -7.04 11.64
N TYR A 223 -15.28 -6.08 11.45
CA TYR A 223 -14.86 -5.13 12.49
C TYR A 223 -15.10 -3.67 12.11
N THR A 224 -15.68 -3.40 10.94
CA THR A 224 -15.98 -2.03 10.50
C THR A 224 -17.11 -1.98 9.48
N ASP A 225 -17.90 -0.92 9.52
CA ASP A 225 -18.89 -0.53 8.52
C ASP A 225 -18.31 0.45 7.46
N LYS A 226 -17.07 0.88 7.65
CA LYS A 226 -16.42 1.84 6.74
C LYS A 226 -16.26 1.26 5.33
N PRO A 227 -16.20 2.12 4.30
CA PRO A 227 -15.90 1.71 2.94
C PRO A 227 -14.64 0.86 2.85
N ILE A 228 -14.68 -0.23 2.08
CA ILE A 228 -13.54 -1.11 1.83
C ILE A 228 -13.21 -1.10 0.34
N THR A 229 -11.97 -0.77 0.03
CA THR A 229 -11.40 -0.92 -1.31
C THR A 229 -10.68 -2.26 -1.40
N GLY A 230 -11.13 -3.13 -2.30
CA GLY A 230 -10.52 -4.42 -2.57
C GLY A 230 -9.57 -4.37 -3.75
N VAL A 231 -8.50 -5.20 -3.69
CA VAL A 231 -7.49 -5.35 -4.75
C VAL A 231 -7.14 -6.83 -4.92
N GLY A 232 -6.47 -7.19 -6.00
CA GLY A 232 -5.98 -8.55 -6.21
C GLY A 232 -6.33 -9.11 -7.59
N GLY A 233 -5.73 -8.54 -8.65
CA GLY A 233 -5.91 -9.04 -10.02
C GLY A 233 -7.30 -8.81 -10.61
N LEU A 234 -8.04 -7.83 -10.12
CA LEU A 234 -9.35 -7.44 -10.61
C LEU A 234 -9.22 -6.91 -12.05
N ASN A 235 -9.86 -7.59 -13.01
CA ASN A 235 -9.79 -7.22 -14.43
C ASN A 235 -11.02 -7.61 -15.26
N GLN A 236 -11.93 -8.45 -14.74
CA GLN A 236 -13.15 -8.85 -15.41
C GLN A 236 -14.33 -8.01 -14.92
N PRO A 237 -15.02 -7.24 -15.80
CA PRO A 237 -16.09 -6.34 -15.39
C PRO A 237 -17.20 -7.03 -14.60
N ASP A 238 -17.74 -8.13 -15.09
CA ASP A 238 -18.84 -8.85 -14.43
C ASP A 238 -18.47 -9.33 -13.02
N PHE A 239 -17.23 -9.82 -12.86
CA PHE A 239 -16.74 -10.22 -11.54
C PHE A 239 -16.63 -9.02 -10.60
N VAL A 240 -16.07 -7.90 -11.09
CA VAL A 240 -15.92 -6.67 -10.29
C VAL A 240 -17.30 -6.15 -9.89
N GLU A 241 -18.24 -6.07 -10.83
CA GLU A 241 -19.61 -5.63 -10.57
C GLU A 241 -20.30 -6.51 -9.52
N GLN A 242 -20.15 -7.83 -9.61
CA GLN A 242 -20.68 -8.76 -8.61
C GLN A 242 -20.13 -8.48 -7.20
N GLN A 243 -18.83 -8.17 -7.07
CA GLN A 243 -18.24 -7.86 -5.76
C GLN A 243 -18.76 -6.52 -5.19
N LEU A 244 -19.00 -5.53 -6.05
CA LEU A 244 -19.58 -4.23 -5.68
C LEU A 244 -21.06 -4.38 -5.31
N ALA A 245 -21.86 -5.02 -6.16
CA ALA A 245 -23.29 -5.22 -5.97
C ALA A 245 -23.61 -6.05 -4.72
N SER A 246 -22.77 -7.02 -4.38
CA SER A 246 -22.91 -7.81 -3.14
C SER A 246 -22.53 -7.03 -1.87
N GLY A 247 -21.96 -5.83 -1.98
CA GLY A 247 -21.46 -5.05 -0.85
C GLY A 247 -20.19 -5.63 -0.21
N ARG A 248 -19.56 -6.63 -0.84
CA ARG A 248 -18.31 -7.21 -0.37
C ARG A 248 -17.18 -6.18 -0.31
N ILE A 249 -17.11 -5.34 -1.34
CA ILE A 249 -16.25 -4.17 -1.41
C ILE A 249 -17.05 -2.94 -1.85
N THR A 250 -16.58 -1.77 -1.49
CA THR A 250 -17.18 -0.49 -1.90
C THR A 250 -16.50 0.07 -3.14
N CYS A 251 -15.20 -0.20 -3.31
CA CYS A 251 -14.39 0.21 -4.45
C CYS A 251 -13.47 -0.93 -4.89
N ALA A 252 -13.22 -1.02 -6.20
CA ALA A 252 -12.27 -1.95 -6.79
C ALA A 252 -10.99 -1.21 -7.19
N ALA A 253 -9.85 -1.59 -6.61
CA ALA A 253 -8.55 -1.02 -6.96
C ALA A 253 -7.88 -1.82 -8.07
N MET A 254 -7.42 -1.13 -9.10
CA MET A 254 -6.74 -1.70 -10.25
C MET A 254 -5.43 -0.96 -10.53
N SER A 255 -4.35 -1.69 -10.72
CA SER A 255 -3.05 -1.14 -11.14
C SER A 255 -2.65 -1.71 -12.50
N ARG A 256 -2.24 -2.99 -12.53
CA ARG A 256 -1.78 -3.64 -13.77
C ARG A 256 -2.86 -3.69 -14.86
N GLN A 257 -4.15 -3.74 -14.48
CA GLN A 257 -5.24 -3.67 -15.47
C GLN A 257 -5.28 -2.32 -16.16
N LEU A 258 -5.12 -1.22 -15.46
CA LEU A 258 -5.09 0.11 -16.06
C LEU A 258 -3.80 0.39 -16.85
N LEU A 259 -2.70 -0.32 -16.55
CA LEU A 259 -1.52 -0.34 -17.43
C LEU A 259 -1.77 -1.13 -18.71
N ALA A 260 -2.56 -2.20 -18.65
CA ALA A 260 -2.91 -3.00 -19.82
C ALA A 260 -3.93 -2.28 -20.72
N ASP A 261 -4.87 -1.57 -20.11
CA ASP A 261 -5.92 -0.82 -20.80
C ASP A 261 -6.36 0.37 -19.94
N PRO A 262 -5.81 1.57 -20.17
CA PRO A 262 -6.22 2.78 -19.47
C PRO A 262 -7.71 3.13 -19.67
N GLU A 263 -8.30 2.74 -20.80
CA GLU A 263 -9.69 2.98 -21.15
C GLU A 263 -10.66 1.94 -20.54
N TRP A 264 -10.18 1.04 -19.68
CA TRP A 264 -11.01 -0.01 -19.08
C TRP A 264 -12.32 0.53 -18.48
N PRO A 265 -12.32 1.60 -17.66
CA PRO A 265 -13.56 2.14 -17.09
C PRO A 265 -14.52 2.66 -18.15
N ASN A 266 -14.01 3.38 -19.16
CA ASN A 266 -14.81 3.94 -20.25
C ASN A 266 -15.41 2.83 -21.12
N LYS A 267 -14.64 1.80 -21.44
CA LYS A 267 -15.10 0.64 -22.20
C LYS A 267 -16.18 -0.14 -21.46
N VAL A 268 -16.02 -0.29 -20.12
CA VAL A 268 -17.07 -0.91 -19.30
C VAL A 268 -18.34 -0.08 -19.31
N ALA A 269 -18.24 1.22 -19.06
CA ALA A 269 -19.39 2.14 -19.05
C ALA A 269 -20.14 2.19 -20.39
N SER A 270 -19.44 2.04 -21.53
CA SER A 270 -20.01 2.05 -22.89
C SER A 270 -20.38 0.67 -23.43
N GLY A 271 -20.19 -0.40 -22.65
CA GLY A 271 -20.52 -1.78 -23.08
C GLY A 271 -19.50 -2.41 -24.05
N GLN A 272 -18.35 -1.78 -24.25
CA GLN A 272 -17.27 -2.23 -25.15
C GLN A 272 -16.38 -3.31 -24.52
N ILE A 273 -16.98 -4.26 -23.82
CA ILE A 273 -16.28 -5.28 -23.00
C ILE A 273 -15.30 -6.14 -23.83
N LYS A 274 -15.63 -6.39 -25.10
CA LYS A 274 -14.79 -7.22 -26.00
C LYS A 274 -13.51 -6.51 -26.45
N GLU A 275 -13.46 -5.18 -26.33
CA GLU A 275 -12.32 -4.36 -26.71
C GLU A 275 -11.30 -4.16 -25.58
N ILE A 276 -11.60 -4.69 -24.39
CA ILE A 276 -10.72 -4.56 -23.23
C ILE A 276 -9.48 -5.45 -23.36
N HIS A 277 -8.31 -4.84 -23.32
CA HIS A 277 -7.04 -5.56 -23.14
C HIS A 277 -6.89 -5.99 -21.68
N ARG A 278 -7.20 -7.24 -21.39
CA ARG A 278 -7.14 -7.76 -20.02
C ARG A 278 -5.72 -8.07 -19.58
N CYS A 279 -5.35 -7.59 -18.40
CA CYS A 279 -4.06 -7.91 -17.81
C CYS A 279 -3.94 -9.42 -17.56
N VAL A 280 -2.96 -10.06 -18.20
CA VAL A 280 -2.66 -11.50 -18.04
C VAL A 280 -1.76 -11.80 -16.85
N ARG A 281 -1.49 -10.82 -16.00
CA ARG A 281 -0.67 -10.91 -14.78
C ARG A 281 0.71 -11.57 -14.99
N CYS A 282 1.33 -11.31 -16.13
CA CYS A 282 2.64 -11.89 -16.49
C CYS A 282 3.83 -11.24 -15.77
N ASN A 283 3.66 -10.07 -15.18
CA ASN A 283 4.69 -9.25 -14.50
C ASN A 283 5.91 -8.88 -15.38
N LYS A 284 5.92 -9.16 -16.68
CA LYS A 284 7.10 -9.04 -17.55
C LYS A 284 7.63 -7.61 -17.68
N LYS A 285 6.82 -6.70 -18.26
CA LYS A 285 7.24 -5.30 -18.51
C LYS A 285 6.88 -4.34 -17.37
N CYS A 286 5.86 -4.63 -16.57
CA CYS A 286 5.49 -3.79 -15.45
C CYS A 286 6.45 -3.98 -14.26
N LEU A 287 6.39 -5.12 -13.57
CA LEU A 287 7.30 -5.40 -12.46
C LEU A 287 8.74 -5.64 -12.94
N GLY A 288 8.93 -6.45 -13.99
CA GLY A 288 10.25 -6.71 -14.57
C GLY A 288 10.91 -5.46 -15.13
N GLY A 289 10.16 -4.58 -15.80
CA GLY A 289 10.67 -3.29 -16.27
C GLY A 289 11.13 -2.39 -15.12
N LEU A 290 10.35 -2.34 -14.01
CA LEU A 290 10.75 -1.61 -12.82
C LEU A 290 12.05 -2.17 -12.20
N GLN A 291 12.17 -3.49 -12.12
CA GLN A 291 13.38 -4.17 -11.60
C GLN A 291 14.63 -3.91 -12.47
N GLN A 292 14.43 -3.71 -13.77
CA GLN A 292 15.49 -3.43 -14.75
C GLN A 292 15.72 -1.93 -14.98
N HIS A 293 15.08 -1.04 -14.23
CA HIS A 293 15.12 0.42 -14.39
C HIS A 293 14.67 0.92 -15.77
N GLN A 294 13.79 0.17 -16.45
CA GLN A 294 13.23 0.50 -17.76
C GLN A 294 11.86 1.17 -17.68
N GLY A 295 11.42 1.52 -16.48
CA GLY A 295 10.07 2.04 -16.23
C GLY A 295 9.03 0.93 -16.11
N THR A 296 7.75 1.34 -16.06
CA THR A 296 6.62 0.44 -15.88
C THR A 296 5.74 0.50 -17.11
N HIS A 297 5.69 -0.58 -17.87
CA HIS A 297 4.98 -0.69 -19.14
C HIS A 297 4.13 -1.97 -19.19
N CYS A 298 3.19 -2.06 -20.13
CA CYS A 298 2.48 -3.31 -20.40
C CYS A 298 3.02 -3.99 -21.66
N ILE A 299 2.82 -5.31 -21.76
CA ILE A 299 3.13 -6.06 -23.00
C ILE A 299 2.27 -5.64 -24.19
N TYR A 300 1.09 -5.03 -23.91
CA TYR A 300 0.17 -4.52 -24.95
C TYR A 300 0.57 -3.14 -25.47
N GLU A 301 1.45 -2.44 -24.78
CA GLU A 301 1.94 -1.14 -25.24
C GLU A 301 2.79 -1.34 -26.52
N LYS A 302 2.35 -0.73 -27.62
CA LYS A 302 3.13 -0.68 -28.85
C LYS A 302 4.30 0.28 -28.62
N VAL A 303 5.51 -0.23 -28.72
CA VAL A 303 6.76 0.56 -28.69
C VAL A 303 6.87 1.36 -29.98
#